data_05aa470ac5bafce7f4c544c66d19ee58
#
_entry.id   05aa470ac5bafce7f4c544c66d19ee58
#
_cell.length_a   1.000
_cell.length_b   1.000
_cell.length_c   1.000
_cell.angle_alpha   90.00
_cell.angle_beta   90.00
_cell.angle_gamma   90.00
#
_symmetry.space_group_name_H-M   'P 1'
#
loop_
_entity.id
_entity.type
_entity.pdbx_description
1 polymer ?
#
loop_
_entity_poly.entity_id
_entity_poly.type
_entity_poly.pdbx_seq_one_letter_code
_entity_poly.pdbx_strand_id
1 'polypeptide(L)'
;MNRLLPLEDARARHVLEIIGCEEGDSFDVGLVDGPRGKARIERILQRGLQLDFDFAPEVPELYPVELIVGLPRPPSARRILKDLTTQGVKKMHFVATDKGEKSYLNSRLWAGGEYRRLLREGAEQAFCTRLPEVNLHESLIDCIANLSCGERLALDN
;
A
#
# COMPACT_ATOMS: atom_id res chain seq x y z
N MET A 1 23.74 -7.16 1.47
CA MET A 1 23.83 -6.52 0.11
C MET A 1 23.99 -5.03 0.32
N ASN A 2 25.19 -4.52 0.06
CA ASN A 2 25.56 -3.14 0.41
C ASN A 2 25.04 -2.15 -0.66
N ARG A 3 24.24 -1.15 -0.28
CA ARG A 3 23.68 -0.12 -1.17
C ARG A 3 23.82 1.26 -0.59
N LEU A 4 24.07 2.24 -1.46
CA LEU A 4 24.09 3.65 -1.11
C LEU A 4 22.72 4.28 -1.32
N LEU A 5 22.15 4.87 -0.28
CA LEU A 5 20.92 5.68 -0.31
C LEU A 5 21.32 7.16 -0.27
N PRO A 6 21.10 7.95 -1.35
CA PRO A 6 21.48 9.36 -1.38
C PRO A 6 20.82 10.19 -0.28
N LEU A 7 21.51 11.21 0.24
CA LEU A 7 20.94 12.10 1.28
C LEU A 7 19.73 12.91 0.79
N GLU A 8 19.64 13.17 -0.52
CA GLU A 8 18.50 13.85 -1.13
C GLU A 8 17.23 12.99 -1.17
N ASP A 9 17.37 11.68 -1.01
CA ASP A 9 16.21 10.77 -0.93
C ASP A 9 15.42 11.03 0.35
N ALA A 10 14.11 11.16 0.21
CA ALA A 10 13.22 11.42 1.35
C ALA A 10 13.32 10.34 2.44
N ARG A 11 13.64 9.09 2.06
CA ARG A 11 13.83 7.99 3.01
C ARG A 11 15.08 8.17 3.85
N ALA A 12 16.18 8.67 3.27
CA ALA A 12 17.41 8.96 4.02
C ALA A 12 17.15 10.04 5.07
N ARG A 13 16.47 11.13 4.70
CA ARG A 13 16.07 12.18 5.64
C ARG A 13 15.15 11.65 6.73
N HIS A 14 14.18 10.82 6.39
CA HIS A 14 13.29 10.20 7.37
C HIS A 14 14.05 9.37 8.41
N VAL A 15 15.02 8.55 7.97
CA VAL A 15 15.84 7.71 8.85
C VAL A 15 16.70 8.57 9.78
N LEU A 16 17.33 9.63 9.27
CA LEU A 16 18.20 10.48 10.07
C LEU A 16 17.46 11.48 10.96
N GLU A 17 16.43 12.15 10.44
CA GLU A 17 15.81 13.30 11.10
C GLU A 17 14.57 12.92 11.92
N ILE A 18 13.81 11.89 11.48
CA ILE A 18 12.57 11.50 12.13
C ILE A 18 12.77 10.29 13.05
N ILE A 19 13.44 9.25 12.55
CA ILE A 19 13.77 8.08 13.38
C ILE A 19 14.96 8.38 14.28
N GLY A 20 15.91 9.22 13.83
CA GLY A 20 17.09 9.61 14.60
C GLY A 20 18.19 8.54 14.63
N CYS A 21 18.30 7.71 13.59
CA CYS A 21 19.31 6.67 13.51
C CYS A 21 20.71 7.25 13.26
N GLU A 22 21.71 6.63 13.90
CA GLU A 22 23.13 6.90 13.75
C GLU A 22 23.88 5.74 13.08
N GLU A 23 25.19 5.88 12.85
CA GLU A 23 26.04 4.79 12.36
C GLU A 23 25.99 3.58 13.31
N GLY A 24 25.76 2.41 12.77
CA GLY A 24 25.61 1.15 13.51
C GLY A 24 24.17 0.80 13.85
N ASP A 25 23.23 1.74 13.79
CA ASP A 25 21.82 1.49 14.07
C ASP A 25 21.14 0.70 12.95
N SER A 26 20.04 0.04 13.31
CA SER A 26 19.21 -0.72 12.38
C SER A 26 17.77 -0.26 12.46
N PHE A 27 17.09 -0.24 11.31
CA PHE A 27 15.70 0.12 11.19
C PHE A 27 14.96 -0.87 10.28
N ASP A 28 13.62 -0.91 10.43
CA ASP A 28 12.78 -1.81 9.63
C ASP A 28 12.66 -1.36 8.18
N VAL A 29 12.73 -2.33 7.28
CA VAL A 29 12.56 -2.13 5.84
C VAL A 29 11.70 -3.23 5.23
N GLY A 30 11.12 -2.94 4.06
CA GLY A 30 10.38 -3.93 3.30
C GLY A 30 10.51 -3.71 1.80
N LEU A 31 10.48 -4.79 1.06
CA LEU A 31 10.33 -4.73 -0.40
C LEU A 31 8.84 -4.81 -0.74
N VAL A 32 8.36 -3.91 -1.58
CA VAL A 32 6.96 -3.97 -2.06
C VAL A 32 6.72 -5.34 -2.70
N ASP A 33 5.67 -6.01 -2.24
CA ASP A 33 5.31 -7.40 -2.60
C ASP A 33 6.39 -8.45 -2.32
N GLY A 34 7.36 -8.11 -1.48
CA GLY A 34 8.50 -8.93 -1.10
C GLY A 34 8.66 -9.07 0.41
N PRO A 35 9.82 -9.56 0.86
CA PRO A 35 10.08 -9.79 2.27
C PRO A 35 10.25 -8.50 3.08
N ARG A 36 10.03 -8.64 4.39
CA ARG A 36 10.44 -7.65 5.39
C ARG A 36 11.87 -7.93 5.85
N GLY A 37 12.53 -6.92 6.41
CA GLY A 37 13.88 -7.09 6.92
C GLY A 37 14.34 -5.91 7.76
N LYS A 38 15.64 -5.90 8.01
CA LYS A 38 16.35 -4.81 8.68
C LYS A 38 17.37 -4.20 7.72
N ALA A 39 17.49 -2.89 7.78
CA ALA A 39 18.62 -2.18 7.20
C ALA A 39 19.51 -1.68 8.33
N ARG A 40 20.81 -1.88 8.25
CA ARG A 40 21.80 -1.36 9.18
C ARG A 40 22.58 -0.23 8.49
N ILE A 41 22.76 0.89 9.18
CA ILE A 41 23.62 1.97 8.73
C ILE A 41 25.06 1.58 9.01
N GLU A 42 25.82 1.25 7.97
CA GLU A 42 27.25 0.97 8.11
C GLU A 42 28.06 2.25 8.24
N ARG A 43 27.73 3.26 7.40
CA ARG A 43 28.37 4.58 7.40
C ARG A 43 27.42 5.67 6.91
N ILE A 44 27.61 6.85 7.48
CA ILE A 44 26.99 8.10 7.01
C ILE A 44 28.04 8.87 6.23
N LEU A 45 27.89 8.92 4.91
CA LEU A 45 28.83 9.60 4.00
C LEU A 45 28.23 10.92 3.52
N GLN A 46 29.06 11.86 3.05
CA GLN A 46 28.58 13.13 2.47
C GLN A 46 27.59 12.94 1.32
N ARG A 47 27.65 11.82 0.58
CA ARG A 47 26.80 11.50 -0.58
C ARG A 47 25.61 10.59 -0.26
N GLY A 48 25.52 10.04 0.95
CA GLY A 48 24.42 9.12 1.30
C GLY A 48 24.72 8.16 2.44
N LEU A 49 23.72 7.38 2.78
CA LEU A 49 23.81 6.31 3.76
C LEU A 49 24.29 5.02 3.09
N GLN A 50 25.33 4.44 3.60
CA GLN A 50 25.77 3.10 3.22
C GLN A 50 25.01 2.10 4.09
N LEU A 51 24.14 1.30 3.46
CA LEU A 51 23.23 0.38 4.13
C LEU A 51 23.58 -1.06 3.80
N ASP A 52 23.55 -1.91 4.81
CA ASP A 52 23.48 -3.36 4.64
C ASP A 52 22.07 -3.86 4.99
N PHE A 53 21.58 -4.86 4.23
CA PHE A 53 20.21 -5.35 4.32
C PHE A 53 20.20 -6.84 4.67
N ASP A 54 19.37 -7.18 5.65
CA ASP A 54 19.02 -8.54 6.03
C ASP A 54 17.50 -8.72 5.91
N PHE A 55 17.09 -9.57 4.97
CA PHE A 55 15.67 -9.82 4.69
C PHE A 55 15.25 -11.18 5.21
N ALA A 56 14.07 -11.23 5.84
CA ALA A 56 13.42 -12.49 6.19
C ALA A 56 13.08 -13.29 4.91
N PRO A 57 13.09 -14.64 4.96
CA PRO A 57 12.74 -15.46 3.80
C PRO A 57 11.25 -15.39 3.46
N GLU A 58 10.42 -15.03 4.42
CA GLU A 58 8.96 -15.05 4.28
C GLU A 58 8.42 -13.70 3.79
N VAL A 59 7.43 -13.79 2.90
CA VAL A 59 6.65 -12.64 2.43
C VAL A 59 5.30 -12.69 3.12
N PRO A 60 4.85 -11.62 3.82
CA PRO A 60 3.55 -11.62 4.48
C PRO A 60 2.41 -11.82 3.47
N GLU A 61 1.37 -12.50 3.89
CA GLU A 61 0.16 -12.69 3.10
C GLU A 61 -0.94 -11.74 3.56
N LEU A 62 -1.80 -11.34 2.62
CA LEU A 62 -3.03 -10.61 2.91
C LEU A 62 -4.15 -11.60 3.24
N TYR A 63 -5.12 -11.16 4.04
CA TYR A 63 -6.32 -11.95 4.31
C TYR A 63 -7.07 -12.20 3.00
N PRO A 64 -7.59 -13.41 2.76
CA PRO A 64 -8.30 -13.78 1.52
C PRO A 64 -9.71 -13.15 1.49
N VAL A 65 -9.78 -11.84 1.69
CA VAL A 65 -11.00 -11.05 1.69
C VAL A 65 -11.00 -10.15 0.45
N GLU A 66 -12.10 -10.21 -0.30
CA GLU A 66 -12.40 -9.32 -1.41
C GLU A 66 -13.58 -8.44 -1.01
N LEU A 67 -13.44 -7.12 -1.11
CA LEU A 67 -14.49 -6.16 -0.76
C LEU A 67 -15.00 -5.44 -2.00
N ILE A 68 -16.32 -5.39 -2.13
CA ILE A 68 -17.01 -4.55 -3.10
C ILE A 68 -17.49 -3.29 -2.39
N VAL A 69 -17.10 -2.16 -2.91
CA VAL A 69 -17.44 -0.83 -2.37
C VAL A 69 -18.08 -0.01 -3.47
N GLY A 70 -19.31 0.48 -3.23
CA GLY A 70 -19.90 1.50 -4.13
C GLY A 70 -18.96 2.69 -4.25
N LEU A 71 -18.66 3.12 -5.48
CA LEU A 71 -17.67 4.15 -5.77
C LEU A 71 -17.98 5.44 -5.00
N PRO A 72 -17.21 5.80 -3.97
CA PRO A 72 -17.46 6.99 -3.20
C PRO A 72 -16.75 8.21 -3.81
N ARG A 73 -17.08 9.39 -3.33
CA ARG A 73 -16.33 10.61 -3.69
C ARG A 73 -14.82 10.45 -3.36
N PRO A 74 -13.91 11.08 -4.15
CA PRO A 74 -12.47 10.89 -4.00
C PRO A 74 -11.89 11.05 -2.59
N PRO A 75 -12.30 12.01 -1.75
CA PRO A 75 -11.81 12.09 -0.38
C PRO A 75 -12.12 10.86 0.47
N SER A 76 -13.32 10.29 0.33
CA SER A 76 -13.72 9.06 1.02
C SER A 76 -12.98 7.85 0.46
N ALA A 77 -12.82 7.76 -0.86
CA ALA A 77 -12.05 6.69 -1.51
C ALA A 77 -10.59 6.65 -1.00
N ARG A 78 -9.94 7.82 -0.84
CA ARG A 78 -8.58 7.89 -0.29
C ARG A 78 -8.47 7.26 1.09
N ARG A 79 -9.42 7.58 1.96
CA ARG A 79 -9.46 7.02 3.31
C ARG A 79 -9.70 5.51 3.28
N ILE A 80 -10.69 5.04 2.53
CA ILE A 80 -11.04 3.63 2.38
C ILE A 80 -9.84 2.83 1.86
N LEU A 81 -9.15 3.31 0.82
CA LEU A 81 -7.95 2.66 0.28
C LEU A 81 -6.89 2.44 1.36
N LYS A 82 -6.60 3.47 2.15
CA LYS A 82 -5.60 3.40 3.21
C LYS A 82 -6.04 2.47 4.35
N ASP A 83 -7.27 2.65 4.84
CA ASP A 83 -7.80 1.89 5.98
C ASP A 83 -7.89 0.38 5.66
N LEU A 84 -8.44 0.02 4.49
CA LEU A 84 -8.55 -1.38 4.07
C LEU A 84 -7.20 -2.03 3.79
N THR A 85 -6.23 -1.28 3.27
CA THR A 85 -4.86 -1.77 3.14
C THR A 85 -4.23 -2.04 4.49
N THR A 86 -4.41 -1.14 5.46
CA THR A 86 -3.93 -1.32 6.84
C THR A 86 -4.57 -2.56 7.49
N GLN A 87 -5.82 -2.89 7.14
CA GLN A 87 -6.50 -4.10 7.62
C GLN A 87 -6.09 -5.38 6.89
N GLY A 88 -5.27 -5.30 5.85
CA GLY A 88 -4.76 -6.47 5.13
C GLY A 88 -5.75 -7.11 4.17
N VAL A 89 -6.74 -6.38 3.66
CA VAL A 89 -7.67 -6.85 2.63
C VAL A 89 -6.92 -7.20 1.35
N LYS A 90 -7.23 -8.34 0.73
CA LYS A 90 -6.53 -8.82 -0.46
C LYS A 90 -6.95 -8.08 -1.73
N LYS A 91 -8.26 -7.84 -1.91
CA LYS A 91 -8.79 -7.16 -3.09
C LYS A 91 -9.88 -6.15 -2.75
N MET A 92 -9.87 -5.05 -3.46
CA MET A 92 -10.87 -3.99 -3.39
C MET A 92 -11.47 -3.75 -4.76
N HIS A 93 -12.78 -3.85 -4.87
CA HIS A 93 -13.53 -3.57 -6.08
C HIS A 93 -14.36 -2.30 -5.86
N PHE A 94 -14.03 -1.22 -6.55
CA PHE A 94 -14.83 0.01 -6.54
C PHE A 94 -15.77 0.01 -7.72
N VAL A 95 -17.06 0.10 -7.45
CA VAL A 95 -18.12 -0.10 -8.44
C VAL A 95 -18.94 1.17 -8.61
N ALA A 96 -19.06 1.66 -9.84
CA ALA A 96 -20.01 2.74 -10.14
C ALA A 96 -21.44 2.26 -9.85
N THR A 97 -22.22 3.10 -9.16
CA THR A 97 -23.61 2.82 -8.82
C THR A 97 -24.53 3.78 -9.56
N ASP A 98 -25.80 3.38 -9.77
CA ASP A 98 -26.79 4.20 -10.49
C ASP A 98 -27.05 5.55 -9.81
N LYS A 99 -26.91 5.61 -8.49
CA LYS A 99 -27.07 6.84 -7.69
C LYS A 99 -25.75 7.58 -7.46
N GLY A 100 -24.62 7.00 -7.91
CA GLY A 100 -23.28 7.56 -7.74
C GLY A 100 -22.89 8.48 -8.89
N GLU A 101 -21.94 9.37 -8.63
CA GLU A 101 -21.36 10.25 -9.64
C GLU A 101 -20.30 9.48 -10.46
N LYS A 102 -20.64 9.12 -11.70
CA LYS A 102 -19.74 8.33 -12.57
C LYS A 102 -18.41 9.01 -12.90
N SER A 103 -18.36 10.34 -12.85
CA SER A 103 -17.13 11.11 -13.10
C SER A 103 -16.02 10.78 -12.10
N TYR A 104 -16.34 10.21 -10.93
CA TYR A 104 -15.34 9.80 -9.93
C TYR A 104 -14.42 8.70 -10.43
N LEU A 105 -14.85 7.84 -11.39
CA LEU A 105 -13.98 6.85 -12.04
C LEU A 105 -12.78 7.48 -12.76
N ASN A 106 -12.99 8.68 -13.30
CA ASN A 106 -11.98 9.42 -14.07
C ASN A 106 -11.19 10.42 -13.22
N SER A 107 -11.35 10.38 -11.89
CA SER A 107 -10.64 11.29 -10.99
C SER A 107 -9.14 11.05 -11.01
N ARG A 108 -8.34 12.08 -10.63
CA ARG A 108 -6.88 11.96 -10.49
C ARG A 108 -6.44 10.85 -9.53
N LEU A 109 -7.30 10.49 -8.58
CA LEU A 109 -7.05 9.39 -7.67
C LEU A 109 -6.71 8.10 -8.42
N TRP A 110 -7.50 7.78 -9.44
CA TRP A 110 -7.37 6.57 -10.25
C TRP A 110 -6.48 6.79 -11.47
N ALA A 111 -6.83 7.72 -12.34
CA ALA A 111 -6.11 8.00 -13.58
C ALA A 111 -4.67 8.49 -13.34
N GLY A 112 -4.44 9.27 -12.28
CA GLY A 112 -3.12 9.76 -11.89
C GLY A 112 -2.28 8.77 -11.08
N GLY A 113 -2.82 7.59 -10.76
CA GLY A 113 -2.11 6.58 -9.98
C GLY A 113 -1.89 6.94 -8.50
N GLU A 114 -2.54 7.98 -7.99
CA GLU A 114 -2.44 8.41 -6.58
C GLU A 114 -2.80 7.28 -5.60
N TYR A 115 -3.76 6.43 -5.96
CA TYR A 115 -4.18 5.30 -5.15
C TYR A 115 -3.01 4.37 -4.76
N ARG A 116 -2.03 4.16 -5.65
CA ARG A 116 -0.86 3.31 -5.37
C ARG A 116 0.00 3.85 -4.22
N ARG A 117 0.07 5.18 -4.07
CA ARG A 117 0.75 5.81 -2.94
C ARG A 117 0.00 5.54 -1.64
N LEU A 118 -1.33 5.64 -1.67
CA LEU A 118 -2.18 5.39 -0.51
C LEU A 118 -2.11 3.92 -0.04
N LEU A 119 -2.04 2.96 -0.98
CA LEU A 119 -1.81 1.56 -0.64
C LEU A 119 -0.47 1.38 0.07
N ARG A 120 0.60 2.01 -0.41
CA ARG A 120 1.90 1.96 0.27
C ARG A 120 1.85 2.54 1.68
N GLU A 121 1.25 3.71 1.85
CA GLU A 121 1.07 4.32 3.17
C GLU A 121 0.27 3.42 4.13
N GLY A 122 -0.77 2.75 3.65
CA GLY A 122 -1.53 1.79 4.46
C GLY A 122 -0.71 0.56 4.83
N ALA A 123 0.06 0.02 3.88
CA ALA A 123 0.93 -1.11 4.11
C ALA A 123 2.07 -0.78 5.09
N GLU A 124 2.69 0.39 4.96
CA GLU A 124 3.69 0.91 5.90
C GLU A 124 3.12 0.99 7.33
N GLN A 125 1.91 1.52 7.48
CA GLN A 125 1.25 1.59 8.79
C GLN A 125 0.95 0.21 9.39
N ALA A 126 0.68 -0.79 8.56
CA ALA A 126 0.41 -2.17 8.97
C ALA A 126 1.69 -3.02 9.14
N PHE A 127 2.86 -2.47 8.89
CA PHE A 127 4.09 -3.25 8.78
C PHE A 127 3.96 -4.41 7.77
N CYS A 128 3.18 -4.22 6.73
CA CYS A 128 2.96 -5.20 5.66
C CYS A 128 3.65 -4.74 4.38
N THR A 129 4.22 -5.68 3.64
CA THR A 129 4.87 -5.39 2.35
C THR A 129 3.99 -5.74 1.16
N ARG A 130 2.95 -6.57 1.35
CA ARG A 130 1.96 -6.89 0.32
C ARG A 130 1.01 -5.74 0.10
N LEU A 131 0.77 -5.43 -1.17
CA LEU A 131 -0.24 -4.46 -1.56
C LEU A 131 -1.51 -5.18 -2.05
N PRO A 132 -2.70 -4.68 -1.69
CA PRO A 132 -3.94 -5.21 -2.22
C PRO A 132 -4.11 -4.91 -3.70
N GLU A 133 -4.85 -5.76 -4.39
CA GLU A 133 -5.32 -5.51 -5.73
C GLU A 133 -6.50 -4.54 -5.71
N VAL A 134 -6.52 -3.56 -6.62
CA VAL A 134 -7.60 -2.58 -6.74
C VAL A 134 -8.17 -2.60 -8.14
N ASN A 135 -9.47 -2.84 -8.24
CA ASN A 135 -10.22 -2.94 -9.48
C ASN A 135 -11.33 -1.90 -9.53
N LEU A 136 -11.54 -1.30 -10.69
CA LEU A 136 -12.64 -0.37 -10.95
C LEU A 136 -13.63 -1.03 -11.90
N HIS A 137 -14.93 -0.91 -11.61
CA HIS A 137 -16.00 -1.50 -12.41
C HIS A 137 -17.06 -0.45 -12.72
N GLU A 138 -17.58 -0.49 -13.95
CA GLU A 138 -18.67 0.38 -14.39
C GLU A 138 -20.04 -0.09 -13.88
N SER A 139 -20.16 -1.37 -13.50
CA SER A 139 -21.39 -1.92 -12.95
C SER A 139 -21.14 -3.00 -11.89
N LEU A 140 -22.13 -3.19 -11.01
CA LEU A 140 -22.10 -4.26 -10.01
C LEU A 140 -22.19 -5.64 -10.69
N ILE A 141 -22.93 -5.76 -11.78
CA ILE A 141 -23.10 -7.01 -12.52
C ILE A 141 -21.73 -7.49 -13.05
N ASP A 142 -20.99 -6.59 -13.69
CA ASP A 142 -19.66 -6.91 -14.21
C ASP A 142 -18.69 -7.27 -13.09
N CYS A 143 -18.77 -6.57 -11.96
CA CYS A 143 -17.95 -6.88 -10.80
C CYS A 143 -18.23 -8.30 -10.29
N ILE A 144 -19.51 -8.65 -10.06
CA ILE A 144 -19.92 -9.95 -9.53
C ILE A 144 -19.52 -11.10 -10.46
N ALA A 145 -19.59 -10.89 -11.77
CA ALA A 145 -19.20 -11.90 -12.77
C ALA A 145 -17.70 -12.24 -12.73
N ASN A 146 -16.88 -11.33 -12.23
CA ASN A 146 -15.42 -11.47 -12.14
C ASN A 146 -14.90 -11.80 -10.74
N LEU A 147 -15.78 -12.05 -9.77
CA LEU A 147 -15.37 -12.44 -8.41
C LEU A 147 -14.86 -13.88 -8.35
N SER A 148 -13.88 -14.10 -7.49
CA SER A 148 -13.44 -15.45 -7.11
C SER A 148 -14.59 -16.22 -6.44
N CYS A 149 -14.55 -17.55 -6.51
CA CYS A 149 -15.48 -18.39 -5.77
C CYS A 149 -15.25 -18.25 -4.26
N GLY A 150 -16.33 -18.12 -3.46
CA GLY A 150 -16.26 -17.99 -2.01
C GLY A 150 -17.63 -17.69 -1.39
N GLU A 151 -17.66 -17.62 -0.08
CA GLU A 151 -18.85 -17.13 0.63
C GLU A 151 -19.03 -15.64 0.35
N ARG A 152 -20.28 -15.25 0.13
CA ARG A 152 -20.65 -13.86 -0.20
C ARG A 152 -21.58 -13.32 0.87
N LEU A 153 -21.21 -12.19 1.43
CA LEU A 153 -21.99 -11.46 2.42
C LEU A 153 -22.34 -10.08 1.87
N ALA A 154 -23.61 -9.69 1.97
CA ALA A 154 -24.04 -8.33 1.72
C ALA A 154 -24.26 -7.63 3.07
N LEU A 155 -23.69 -6.43 3.21
CA LEU A 155 -23.97 -5.56 4.34
C LEU A 155 -25.14 -4.67 3.96
N ASP A 156 -26.26 -4.81 4.65
CA ASP A 156 -27.46 -4.00 4.50
C ASP A 156 -27.61 -3.09 5.72
N ASN A 157 -28.09 -1.83 5.48
CA ASN A 157 -28.32 -0.82 6.51
C ASN A 157 -29.84 -0.64 6.76
#